data_d687b33f15243551cd1b25a4a02d601e
#
_entry.id   d687b33f15243551cd1b25a4a02d601e
#
_cell.length_a   1.000
_cell.length_b   1.000
_cell.length_c   1.000
_cell.angle_alpha   90.00
_cell.angle_beta   90.00
_cell.angle_gamma   90.00
#
_symmetry.space_group_name_H-M   'P 1'
#
loop_
_entity.id
_entity.type
_entity.pdbx_description
1 polymer ?
#
loop_
_entity_poly.entity_id
_entity_poly.type
_entity_poly.pdbx_seq_one_letter_code
_entity_poly.pdbx_strand_id
1 'polypeptide(L)'
;MFFGADVTHSTCSTDRPSIAAVVASRDPTNTLYAARLCERKFSMISSLSSWIFFFRISKKGRCSMEIIKELDQMVADLLRVFARTCGDRLPNKIVFYRDGVDEGQYQKVLDNEVNKIKNACRVVCDERQLPKLTFIIVKKRHNTRFFLCDGKQTMNVQAGTVIDQDITHPSQFDFYLCSQAAIMGTSRPTLYHVLHDDIGFSSDDVQQLTYWLCHTDKSVSIPSPVHYAHLAAYGSRALKFDDDRESDNIDDDDKDEEPESYSMEDIKTKLMILDPKVTDDMWFI
;
A
#
# COMPACT_ATOMS: atom_id res chain seq x y z
N MET A 1 -16.08 0.23 5.35
CA MET A 1 -15.32 0.59 4.14
C MET A 1 -13.94 -0.03 4.26
N PHE A 2 -13.48 -0.71 3.20
CA PHE A 2 -12.17 -1.35 3.16
C PHE A 2 -11.22 -0.56 2.25
N PHE A 3 -9.99 -0.40 2.72
CA PHE A 3 -8.92 0.23 1.96
C PHE A 3 -7.76 -0.75 1.79
N GLY A 4 -7.08 -0.64 0.65
CA GLY A 4 -5.80 -1.28 0.39
C GLY A 4 -4.81 -0.27 -0.18
N ALA A 5 -3.55 -0.36 0.21
CA ALA A 5 -2.51 0.48 -0.33
C ALA A 5 -1.24 -0.33 -0.61
N ASP A 6 -0.61 -0.02 -1.74
CA ASP A 6 0.66 -0.60 -2.16
C ASP A 6 1.54 0.47 -2.82
N VAL A 7 2.85 0.31 -2.71
CA VAL A 7 3.84 1.16 -3.39
C VAL A 7 4.72 0.29 -4.27
N THR A 8 4.66 0.52 -5.58
CA THR A 8 5.54 -0.18 -6.52
C THR A 8 6.80 0.63 -6.76
N HIS A 9 7.95 0.01 -6.58
CA HIS A 9 9.25 0.60 -6.89
C HIS A 9 9.70 0.20 -8.30
N SER A 10 10.37 1.14 -8.99
CA SER A 10 11.03 0.81 -10.25
C SER A 10 12.21 -0.14 -9.98
N THR A 11 12.21 -1.28 -10.64
CA THR A 11 13.34 -2.21 -10.62
C THR A 11 14.36 -1.77 -11.66
N CYS A 12 15.55 -1.41 -11.22
CA CYS A 12 16.80 -1.18 -11.98
C CYS A 12 16.70 -0.41 -13.31
N SER A 13 17.53 0.62 -13.43
CA SER A 13 18.02 1.26 -14.67
C SER A 13 17.04 2.03 -15.55
N THR A 14 15.79 2.19 -15.19
CA THR A 14 14.88 3.09 -15.91
C THR A 14 14.49 4.23 -14.99
N ASP A 15 14.49 5.48 -15.50
CA ASP A 15 14.03 6.69 -14.82
C ASP A 15 12.50 6.68 -14.51
N ARG A 16 11.94 5.49 -14.35
CA ARG A 16 10.52 5.33 -14.05
C ARG A 16 10.25 5.63 -12.58
N PRO A 17 9.29 6.50 -12.30
CA PRO A 17 8.93 6.85 -10.93
C PRO A 17 8.33 5.67 -10.17
N SER A 18 8.42 5.73 -8.84
CA SER A 18 7.63 4.86 -7.96
C SER A 18 6.18 5.32 -7.95
N ILE A 19 5.24 4.39 -7.94
CA ILE A 19 3.82 4.70 -7.91
C ILE A 19 3.21 4.13 -6.63
N ALA A 20 2.55 5.01 -5.88
CA ALA A 20 1.71 4.63 -4.76
C ALA A 20 0.25 4.56 -5.23
N ALA A 21 -0.42 3.46 -4.92
CA ALA A 21 -1.84 3.29 -5.16
C ALA A 21 -2.60 3.08 -3.85
N VAL A 22 -3.73 3.76 -3.73
CA VAL A 22 -4.70 3.55 -2.66
C VAL A 22 -6.03 3.21 -3.29
N VAL A 23 -6.58 2.07 -2.90
CA VAL A 23 -7.87 1.55 -3.40
C VAL A 23 -8.83 1.44 -2.25
N ALA A 24 -10.09 1.78 -2.47
CA ALA A 24 -11.12 1.68 -1.44
C ALA A 24 -12.45 1.20 -1.99
N SER A 25 -13.20 0.46 -1.17
CA SER A 25 -14.58 0.08 -1.50
C SER A 25 -15.47 1.33 -1.60
N ARG A 26 -16.28 1.40 -2.66
CA ARG A 26 -17.15 2.57 -2.95
C ARG A 26 -18.65 2.30 -2.77
N ASP A 27 -19.00 1.11 -2.36
CA ASP A 27 -20.40 0.68 -2.21
C ASP A 27 -20.65 0.04 -0.83
N PRO A 28 -21.91 -0.05 -0.37
CA PRO A 28 -22.23 -0.63 0.92
C PRO A 28 -21.93 -2.14 1.00
N THR A 29 -21.91 -2.84 -0.13
CA THR A 29 -21.64 -4.29 -0.22
C THR A 29 -20.15 -4.60 -0.26
N ASN A 30 -19.29 -3.55 -0.41
CA ASN A 30 -17.84 -3.65 -0.54
C ASN A 30 -17.38 -4.53 -1.72
N THR A 31 -18.14 -4.55 -2.81
CA THR A 31 -17.82 -5.29 -4.03
C THR A 31 -17.18 -4.43 -5.11
N LEU A 32 -17.50 -3.15 -5.13
CA LEU A 32 -16.96 -2.18 -6.08
C LEU A 32 -15.88 -1.33 -5.42
N TYR A 33 -14.80 -1.08 -6.14
CA TYR A 33 -13.65 -0.34 -5.65
C TYR A 33 -13.31 0.82 -6.58
N ALA A 34 -12.70 1.86 -6.02
CA ALA A 34 -12.11 2.97 -6.76
C ALA A 34 -10.65 3.14 -6.34
N ALA A 35 -9.80 3.60 -7.25
CA ALA A 35 -8.38 3.80 -7.02
C ALA A 35 -7.98 5.27 -7.08
N ARG A 36 -6.96 5.64 -6.29
CA ARG A 36 -6.20 6.88 -6.44
C ARG A 36 -4.73 6.56 -6.51
N LEU A 37 -4.03 7.29 -7.34
CA LEU A 37 -2.63 7.06 -7.67
C LEU A 37 -1.80 8.30 -7.38
N CYS A 38 -0.58 8.07 -6.91
CA CYS A 38 0.40 9.14 -6.72
C CYS A 38 1.75 8.70 -7.28
N GLU A 39 2.28 9.51 -8.20
CA GLU A 39 3.60 9.35 -8.75
C GLU A 39 4.65 9.99 -7.83
N ARG A 40 5.82 9.35 -7.70
CA ARG A 40 6.97 9.86 -6.97
C ARG A 40 8.17 9.92 -7.91
N LYS A 41 8.58 11.12 -8.26
CA LYS A 41 9.84 11.34 -8.98
C LYS A 41 10.97 11.60 -7.97
N PHE A 42 12.03 10.82 -8.03
CA PHE A 42 13.29 11.22 -7.43
C PHE A 42 13.95 12.22 -8.39
N SER A 43 14.11 13.46 -7.97
CA SER A 43 14.95 14.36 -8.70
C SER A 43 16.40 13.90 -8.49
N MET A 44 16.97 13.19 -9.45
CA MET A 44 18.41 13.06 -9.55
C MET A 44 18.94 14.40 -10.04
N ILE A 45 19.43 15.22 -9.12
CA ILE A 45 20.26 16.36 -9.54
C ILE A 45 21.54 15.75 -10.07
N SER A 46 21.76 15.93 -11.37
CA SER A 46 23.00 15.58 -12.05
C SER A 46 24.11 16.49 -11.61
N SER A 47 24.86 16.15 -10.57
CA SER A 47 26.20 16.71 -10.39
C SER A 47 27.23 15.68 -10.79
N LEU A 48 27.86 15.93 -11.90
CA LEU A 48 28.87 15.12 -12.58
C LEU A 48 30.23 15.00 -11.82
N SER A 49 30.31 15.33 -10.55
CA SER A 49 31.60 15.41 -9.85
C SER A 49 31.85 14.38 -8.76
N SER A 50 31.12 13.25 -8.71
CA SER A 50 31.36 12.27 -7.65
C SER A 50 31.26 10.82 -8.07
N TRP A 51 32.05 10.37 -9.03
CA TRP A 51 32.27 8.94 -9.33
C TRP A 51 32.66 8.11 -8.08
N ILE A 52 33.32 8.72 -7.13
CA ILE A 52 33.74 8.07 -5.88
C ILE A 52 32.55 7.91 -4.91
N PHE A 53 31.57 8.79 -4.94
CA PHE A 53 30.39 8.73 -4.10
C PHE A 53 29.36 7.71 -4.62
N PHE A 54 29.29 7.52 -5.92
CA PHE A 54 28.39 6.57 -6.58
C PHE A 54 28.69 5.11 -6.18
N PHE A 55 29.96 4.75 -6.00
CA PHE A 55 30.34 3.38 -5.58
C PHE A 55 29.99 3.10 -4.11
N ARG A 56 29.84 4.13 -3.28
CA ARG A 56 29.52 3.99 -1.85
C ARG A 56 28.02 3.97 -1.59
N ILE A 57 27.23 4.66 -2.43
CA ILE A 57 25.76 4.65 -2.36
C ILE A 57 25.18 3.36 -2.96
N SER A 58 25.85 2.76 -3.95
CA SER A 58 25.45 1.49 -4.56
C SER A 58 25.52 0.32 -3.58
N LYS A 59 26.30 0.40 -2.47
CA LYS A 59 26.40 -0.61 -1.43
C LYS A 59 25.52 -0.34 -0.19
N LYS A 60 25.05 0.88 0.03
CA LYS A 60 24.05 1.18 1.05
C LYS A 60 22.69 1.21 0.35
N GLY A 61 21.91 0.15 0.54
CA GLY A 61 20.62 -0.07 -0.08
C GLY A 61 19.83 1.23 -0.23
N ARG A 62 19.25 1.42 -1.42
CA ARG A 62 18.28 2.48 -1.69
C ARG A 62 17.30 2.49 -0.52
N CYS A 63 17.31 3.58 0.24
CA CYS A 63 16.30 3.79 1.26
C CYS A 63 15.00 4.06 0.50
N SER A 64 14.26 2.98 0.17
CA SER A 64 12.95 3.08 -0.39
C SER A 64 12.06 3.67 0.69
N MET A 65 11.73 4.96 0.57
CA MET A 65 10.81 5.57 1.50
C MET A 65 9.41 5.05 1.19
N GLU A 66 8.92 4.15 2.03
CA GLU A 66 7.62 3.47 1.87
C GLU A 66 6.43 4.39 2.14
N ILE A 67 6.61 5.50 2.88
CA ILE A 67 5.53 6.40 3.32
C ILE A 67 4.83 7.07 2.13
N ILE A 68 3.51 6.99 2.08
CA ILE A 68 2.67 7.65 1.07
C ILE A 68 2.44 9.10 1.49
N LYS A 69 3.05 10.06 0.75
CA LYS A 69 3.00 11.48 1.10
C LYS A 69 1.60 12.09 0.93
N GLU A 70 0.89 11.76 -0.15
CA GLU A 70 -0.41 12.34 -0.50
C GLU A 70 -1.60 11.48 -0.01
N LEU A 71 -1.37 10.67 1.04
CA LEU A 71 -2.36 9.72 1.53
C LEU A 71 -3.64 10.40 2.03
N ASP A 72 -3.52 11.56 2.66
CA ASP A 72 -4.65 12.34 3.16
C ASP A 72 -5.58 12.78 2.04
N GLN A 73 -5.04 13.29 0.92
CA GLN A 73 -5.83 13.70 -0.24
C GLN A 73 -6.50 12.49 -0.90
N MET A 74 -5.73 11.41 -1.12
CA MET A 74 -6.23 10.17 -1.73
C MET A 74 -7.37 9.56 -0.91
N VAL A 75 -7.24 9.50 0.41
CA VAL A 75 -8.28 8.98 1.31
C VAL A 75 -9.49 9.91 1.34
N ALA A 76 -9.30 11.23 1.41
CA ALA A 76 -10.40 12.19 1.39
C ALA A 76 -11.23 12.07 0.10
N ASP A 77 -10.58 11.91 -1.05
CA ASP A 77 -11.27 11.73 -2.33
C ASP A 77 -12.06 10.41 -2.37
N LEU A 78 -11.49 9.31 -1.88
CA LEU A 78 -12.17 8.02 -1.83
C LEU A 78 -13.36 8.02 -0.84
N LEU A 79 -13.27 8.76 0.26
CA LEU A 79 -14.41 8.99 1.17
C LEU A 79 -15.54 9.77 0.48
N ARG A 80 -15.21 10.79 -0.32
CA ARG A 80 -16.21 11.52 -1.12
C ARG A 80 -16.86 10.64 -2.19
N VAL A 81 -16.08 9.75 -2.83
CA VAL A 81 -16.64 8.75 -3.77
C VAL A 81 -17.63 7.85 -3.06
N PHE A 82 -17.27 7.33 -1.89
CA PHE A 82 -18.16 6.48 -1.08
C PHE A 82 -19.44 7.22 -0.70
N ALA A 83 -19.36 8.48 -0.24
CA ALA A 83 -20.53 9.28 0.09
C ALA A 83 -21.47 9.43 -1.11
N ARG A 84 -20.94 9.80 -2.30
CA ARG A 84 -21.75 9.95 -3.53
C ARG A 84 -22.50 8.67 -3.92
N THR A 85 -21.86 7.51 -3.74
CA THR A 85 -22.46 6.22 -4.12
C THR A 85 -23.35 5.62 -3.04
N CYS A 86 -23.21 6.08 -1.79
CA CYS A 86 -23.98 5.57 -0.64
C CYS A 86 -25.08 6.55 -0.14
N GLY A 87 -25.53 7.51 -0.97
CA GLY A 87 -26.57 8.48 -0.62
C GLY A 87 -26.14 9.41 0.50
N ASP A 88 -24.98 10.04 0.33
CA ASP A 88 -24.32 11.00 1.23
C ASP A 88 -23.99 10.44 2.63
N ARG A 89 -23.98 9.12 2.77
CA ARG A 89 -23.59 8.47 4.01
C ARG A 89 -22.10 8.16 4.00
N LEU A 90 -21.43 8.51 5.09
CA LEU A 90 -20.03 8.20 5.32
C LEU A 90 -19.85 6.88 6.10
N PRO A 91 -18.71 6.20 5.99
CA PRO A 91 -18.48 4.95 6.69
C PRO A 91 -18.29 5.21 8.20
N ASN A 92 -18.86 4.34 9.04
CA ASN A 92 -18.63 4.36 10.50
C ASN A 92 -17.32 3.68 10.91
N LYS A 93 -16.82 2.80 10.06
CA LYS A 93 -15.63 2.00 10.30
C LYS A 93 -14.78 1.92 9.04
N ILE A 94 -13.48 2.07 9.19
CA ILE A 94 -12.48 1.95 8.14
C ILE A 94 -11.51 0.85 8.55
N VAL A 95 -11.30 -0.14 7.67
CA VAL A 95 -10.23 -1.13 7.80
C VAL A 95 -9.26 -0.90 6.65
N PHE A 96 -8.03 -0.56 7.00
CA PHE A 96 -6.98 -0.20 6.06
C PHE A 96 -5.88 -1.25 6.05
N TYR A 97 -5.64 -1.86 4.90
CA TYR A 97 -4.56 -2.82 4.68
C TYR A 97 -3.41 -2.17 3.89
N ARG A 98 -2.18 -2.26 4.40
CA ARG A 98 -0.97 -1.64 3.83
C ARG A 98 0.08 -2.70 3.52
N ASP A 99 0.39 -2.91 2.23
CA ASP A 99 1.46 -3.83 1.80
C ASP A 99 2.82 -3.12 1.72
N GLY A 100 3.88 -3.86 1.91
CA GLY A 100 5.25 -3.45 1.61
C GLY A 100 5.96 -2.65 2.69
N VAL A 101 5.50 -2.65 3.95
CA VAL A 101 6.16 -1.94 5.05
C VAL A 101 7.05 -2.87 5.85
N ASP A 102 8.32 -2.50 6.03
CA ASP A 102 9.26 -3.21 6.89
C ASP A 102 9.07 -2.86 8.38
N GLU A 103 9.37 -3.80 9.28
CA GLU A 103 9.20 -3.64 10.73
C GLU A 103 9.89 -2.39 11.28
N GLY A 104 11.09 -2.06 10.79
CA GLY A 104 11.81 -0.84 11.17
C GLY A 104 11.12 0.47 10.78
N GLN A 105 10.04 0.41 10.00
CA GLN A 105 9.28 1.59 9.55
C GLN A 105 7.90 1.71 10.21
N TYR A 106 7.48 0.75 11.06
CA TYR A 106 6.14 0.72 11.67
C TYR A 106 5.82 2.00 12.44
N GLN A 107 6.75 2.49 13.27
CA GLN A 107 6.55 3.74 14.01
C GLN A 107 6.38 4.94 13.07
N LYS A 108 7.17 5.01 11.99
CA LYS A 108 7.05 6.10 11.01
C LYS A 108 5.72 6.05 10.25
N VAL A 109 5.23 4.85 9.94
CA VAL A 109 3.92 4.66 9.30
C VAL A 109 2.81 5.05 10.25
N LEU A 110 2.88 4.65 11.52
CA LEU A 110 1.93 5.04 12.55
C LEU A 110 1.84 6.57 12.69
N ASP A 111 3.00 7.23 12.80
CA ASP A 111 3.07 8.68 13.03
C ASP A 111 2.66 9.49 11.79
N ASN A 112 2.86 8.95 10.60
CA ASN A 112 2.55 9.68 9.34
C ASN A 112 1.26 9.21 8.70
N GLU A 113 1.15 7.93 8.31
CA GLU A 113 0.03 7.44 7.49
C GLU A 113 -1.27 7.37 8.29
N VAL A 114 -1.25 6.84 9.52
CA VAL A 114 -2.45 6.77 10.38
C VAL A 114 -2.97 8.17 10.70
N ASN A 115 -2.07 9.12 11.02
CA ASN A 115 -2.47 10.50 11.28
C ASN A 115 -3.03 11.19 10.03
N LYS A 116 -2.49 10.93 8.84
CA LYS A 116 -3.02 11.45 7.58
C LYS A 116 -4.42 10.91 7.27
N ILE A 117 -4.66 9.61 7.50
CA ILE A 117 -6.00 9.02 7.35
C ILE A 117 -6.98 9.69 8.31
N LYS A 118 -6.59 9.87 9.59
CA LYS A 118 -7.43 10.55 10.58
C LYS A 118 -7.70 12.01 10.19
N ASN A 119 -6.72 12.71 9.63
CA ASN A 119 -6.89 14.07 9.13
C ASN A 119 -7.83 14.12 7.91
N ALA A 120 -7.68 13.19 6.96
CA ALA A 120 -8.60 13.07 5.83
C ALA A 120 -10.05 12.87 6.29
N CYS A 121 -10.26 12.02 7.31
CA CYS A 121 -11.58 11.83 7.92
C CYS A 121 -12.12 13.14 8.54
N ARG A 122 -11.30 13.91 9.25
CA ARG A 122 -11.72 15.20 9.84
C ARG A 122 -12.10 16.25 8.77
N VAL A 123 -11.48 16.21 7.60
CA VAL A 123 -11.80 17.14 6.49
C VAL A 123 -13.12 16.79 5.81
N VAL A 124 -13.48 15.49 5.76
CA VAL A 124 -14.66 15.03 5.00
C VAL A 124 -15.86 14.74 5.91
N CYS A 125 -15.62 14.31 7.14
CA CYS A 125 -16.66 13.93 8.10
C CYS A 125 -16.86 15.02 9.16
N ASP A 126 -18.06 15.13 9.69
CA ASP A 126 -18.32 15.94 10.88
C ASP A 126 -17.55 15.38 12.08
N GLU A 127 -17.02 16.23 12.95
CA GLU A 127 -16.26 15.83 14.15
C GLU A 127 -17.01 14.85 15.05
N ARG A 128 -18.35 14.87 15.02
CA ARG A 128 -19.22 13.97 15.81
C ARG A 128 -19.38 12.57 15.21
N GLN A 129 -18.95 12.38 13.96
CA GLN A 129 -19.16 11.14 13.18
C GLN A 129 -17.85 10.62 12.55
N LEU A 130 -16.73 10.82 13.23
CA LEU A 130 -15.45 10.30 12.74
C LEU A 130 -15.46 8.77 12.72
N PRO A 131 -15.07 8.15 11.60
CA PRO A 131 -14.99 6.72 11.50
C PRO A 131 -13.89 6.15 12.43
N LYS A 132 -14.16 4.98 13.02
CA LYS A 132 -13.15 4.21 13.72
C LYS A 132 -12.22 3.55 12.71
N LEU A 133 -10.92 3.56 12.98
CA LEU A 133 -9.88 3.06 12.08
C LEU A 133 -9.19 1.83 12.66
N THR A 134 -9.07 0.79 11.86
CA THR A 134 -8.12 -0.31 12.09
C THR A 134 -7.12 -0.31 10.94
N PHE A 135 -5.82 -0.26 11.27
CA PHE A 135 -4.73 -0.21 10.30
C PHE A 135 -3.87 -1.47 10.43
N ILE A 136 -3.78 -2.24 9.33
CA ILE A 136 -3.15 -3.56 9.29
C ILE A 136 -2.06 -3.55 8.22
N ILE A 137 -0.85 -3.92 8.62
CA ILE A 137 0.26 -4.12 7.70
C ILE A 137 0.21 -5.55 7.16
N VAL A 138 0.43 -5.69 5.85
CA VAL A 138 0.45 -6.96 5.14
C VAL A 138 1.87 -7.25 4.69
N LYS A 139 2.44 -8.37 5.13
CA LYS A 139 3.80 -8.79 4.79
C LYS A 139 3.79 -10.15 4.12
N LYS A 140 3.91 -10.15 2.80
CA LYS A 140 3.92 -11.38 1.98
C LYS A 140 5.33 -11.92 1.70
N ARG A 141 6.37 -11.07 1.85
CA ARG A 141 7.77 -11.39 1.57
C ARG A 141 8.50 -11.76 2.85
N HIS A 142 8.36 -13.00 3.30
CA HIS A 142 9.09 -13.59 4.43
C HIS A 142 9.40 -15.08 4.15
N ASN A 143 10.29 -15.66 4.94
CA ASN A 143 10.76 -17.04 4.75
C ASN A 143 10.05 -18.08 5.63
N THR A 144 9.13 -17.67 6.51
CA THR A 144 8.39 -18.57 7.39
C THR A 144 7.46 -19.48 6.58
N ARG A 145 7.50 -20.78 6.89
CA ARG A 145 6.64 -21.81 6.27
C ARG A 145 6.14 -22.75 7.35
N PHE A 146 4.91 -23.25 7.16
CA PHE A 146 4.24 -24.14 8.11
C PHE A 146 3.94 -25.48 7.48
N PHE A 147 4.12 -26.52 8.25
CA PHE A 147 3.89 -27.88 7.82
C PHE A 147 3.20 -28.68 8.90
N LEU A 148 2.31 -29.59 8.49
CA LEU A 148 1.79 -30.65 9.34
C LEU A 148 2.71 -31.86 9.23
N CYS A 149 3.15 -32.37 10.39
CA CYS A 149 3.99 -33.57 10.47
C CYS A 149 3.20 -34.70 11.12
N ASP A 150 2.94 -35.77 10.38
CA ASP A 150 2.27 -36.98 10.87
C ASP A 150 3.30 -38.10 11.04
N GLY A 151 4.44 -37.80 11.68
CA GLY A 151 5.51 -38.74 11.99
C GLY A 151 6.20 -39.43 10.80
N LYS A 152 5.50 -39.58 9.67
CA LYS A 152 6.01 -40.21 8.44
C LYS A 152 6.03 -39.30 7.23
N GLN A 153 5.13 -38.30 7.20
CA GLN A 153 4.99 -37.41 6.07
C GLN A 153 4.86 -35.96 6.53
N THR A 154 5.45 -35.06 5.75
CA THR A 154 5.30 -33.61 5.91
C THR A 154 4.34 -33.11 4.86
N MET A 155 3.26 -32.45 5.28
CA MET A 155 2.22 -31.91 4.41
C MET A 155 2.08 -30.42 4.60
N ASN A 156 1.57 -29.74 3.57
CA ASN A 156 1.17 -28.33 3.68
C ASN A 156 0.00 -28.18 4.68
N VAL A 157 -0.02 -27.04 5.36
CA VAL A 157 -1.20 -26.66 6.17
C VAL A 157 -2.39 -26.38 5.27
N GLN A 158 -3.59 -26.55 5.80
CA GLN A 158 -4.83 -26.29 5.08
C GLN A 158 -5.11 -24.78 4.91
N ALA A 159 -5.89 -24.42 3.88
CA ALA A 159 -6.40 -23.06 3.75
C ALA A 159 -7.26 -22.69 4.97
N GLY A 160 -7.10 -21.46 5.44
CA GLY A 160 -7.72 -20.98 6.68
C GLY A 160 -6.88 -21.22 7.94
N THR A 161 -5.72 -21.89 7.83
CA THR A 161 -4.83 -22.06 9.00
C THR A 161 -4.29 -20.70 9.43
N VAL A 162 -4.50 -20.38 10.71
CA VAL A 162 -3.98 -19.20 11.39
C VAL A 162 -2.96 -19.62 12.44
N ILE A 163 -1.88 -18.86 12.59
CA ILE A 163 -0.89 -19.03 13.65
C ILE A 163 -0.61 -17.66 14.26
N ASP A 164 -1.01 -17.47 15.50
CA ASP A 164 -0.96 -16.21 16.25
C ASP A 164 -0.29 -16.35 17.61
N GLN A 165 0.36 -17.48 17.86
CA GLN A 165 1.08 -17.79 19.11
C GLN A 165 2.45 -18.38 18.81
N ASP A 166 3.30 -18.44 19.80
CA ASP A 166 4.65 -19.03 19.86
C ASP A 166 5.69 -18.36 18.96
N ILE A 167 5.38 -18.06 17.71
CA ILE A 167 6.30 -17.47 16.73
C ILE A 167 5.95 -16.02 16.34
N THR A 168 4.85 -15.53 16.87
CA THR A 168 4.42 -14.12 16.72
C THR A 168 5.00 -13.27 17.85
N HIS A 169 4.90 -11.96 17.72
CA HIS A 169 5.45 -11.05 18.73
C HIS A 169 4.63 -11.14 20.04
N PRO A 170 5.27 -11.28 21.22
CA PRO A 170 4.55 -11.56 22.48
C PRO A 170 3.67 -10.41 22.99
N SER A 171 3.90 -9.18 22.54
CA SER A 171 3.16 -7.98 23.00
C SER A 171 2.49 -7.19 21.86
N GLN A 172 2.60 -7.65 20.63
CA GLN A 172 1.97 -7.04 19.45
C GLN A 172 0.94 -7.98 18.88
N PHE A 173 -0.05 -7.44 18.16
CA PHE A 173 -1.06 -8.29 17.55
C PHE A 173 -0.64 -8.66 16.13
N ASP A 174 0.03 -9.79 16.02
CA ASP A 174 0.49 -10.39 14.77
C ASP A 174 -0.17 -11.75 14.56
N PHE A 175 -0.42 -12.09 13.31
CA PHE A 175 -0.84 -13.45 12.93
C PHE A 175 -0.38 -13.79 11.52
N TYR A 176 -0.08 -15.06 11.32
CA TYR A 176 0.12 -15.63 10.01
C TYR A 176 -1.17 -16.29 9.54
N LEU A 177 -1.55 -16.04 8.29
CA LEU A 177 -2.73 -16.65 7.67
C LEU A 177 -2.30 -17.35 6.38
N CYS A 178 -2.59 -18.63 6.28
CA CYS A 178 -2.53 -19.40 5.05
C CYS A 178 -3.91 -19.36 4.39
N SER A 179 -4.20 -18.33 3.59
CA SER A 179 -5.53 -18.13 3.00
C SER A 179 -5.84 -19.13 1.89
N GLN A 180 -4.80 -19.64 1.18
CA GLN A 180 -4.95 -20.53 0.03
C GLN A 180 -4.11 -21.79 0.21
N ALA A 181 -4.64 -22.93 -0.21
CA ALA A 181 -3.88 -24.16 -0.32
C ALA A 181 -2.94 -24.11 -1.53
N ALA A 182 -1.70 -24.55 -1.38
CA ALA A 182 -0.80 -24.67 -2.50
C ALA A 182 -1.22 -25.84 -3.41
N ILE A 183 -1.41 -25.57 -4.68
CA ILE A 183 -1.67 -26.60 -5.70
C ILE A 183 -0.38 -27.39 -5.98
N MET A 184 0.74 -26.69 -6.01
CA MET A 184 2.09 -27.28 -6.17
C MET A 184 3.08 -26.59 -5.25
N GLY A 185 4.00 -27.36 -4.68
CA GLY A 185 5.05 -26.85 -3.80
C GLY A 185 4.57 -26.54 -2.38
N THR A 186 5.17 -25.54 -1.74
CA THR A 186 4.93 -25.18 -0.34
C THR A 186 3.95 -24.01 -0.22
N SER A 187 2.97 -24.13 0.67
CA SER A 187 2.05 -23.03 1.01
C SER A 187 2.81 -21.84 1.58
N ARG A 188 2.45 -20.64 1.11
CA ARG A 188 3.06 -19.38 1.55
C ARG A 188 2.07 -18.61 2.39
N PRO A 189 2.19 -18.61 3.72
CA PRO A 189 1.35 -17.79 4.57
C PRO A 189 1.69 -16.31 4.38
N THR A 190 0.74 -15.45 4.70
CA THR A 190 0.95 -14.00 4.79
C THR A 190 0.96 -13.61 6.26
N LEU A 191 1.91 -12.75 6.65
CA LEU A 191 1.96 -12.17 7.98
C LEU A 191 1.17 -10.86 7.99
N TYR A 192 0.30 -10.72 8.98
CA TYR A 192 -0.47 -9.52 9.26
C TYR A 192 -0.06 -8.94 10.60
N HIS A 193 0.12 -7.63 10.65
CA HIS A 193 0.42 -6.89 11.87
C HIS A 193 -0.61 -5.77 12.06
N VAL A 194 -1.39 -5.83 13.14
CA VAL A 194 -2.37 -4.80 13.49
C VAL A 194 -1.63 -3.66 14.19
N LEU A 195 -1.32 -2.62 13.42
CA LEU A 195 -0.54 -1.49 13.90
C LEU A 195 -1.38 -0.51 14.74
N HIS A 196 -2.67 -0.38 14.41
CA HIS A 196 -3.60 0.50 15.10
C HIS A 196 -5.03 -0.07 15.02
N ASP A 197 -5.78 -0.02 16.12
CA ASP A 197 -7.17 -0.49 16.16
C ASP A 197 -8.05 0.36 17.09
N ASP A 198 -8.86 1.25 16.51
CA ASP A 198 -9.92 2.02 17.19
C ASP A 198 -11.26 1.27 17.17
N ILE A 199 -11.43 0.27 16.28
CA ILE A 199 -12.69 -0.49 16.15
C ILE A 199 -12.87 -1.42 17.36
N GLY A 200 -11.77 -2.01 17.84
CA GLY A 200 -11.74 -2.97 18.93
C GLY A 200 -12.12 -4.37 18.45
N PHE A 201 -11.48 -4.85 17.39
CA PHE A 201 -11.66 -6.22 16.93
C PHE A 201 -11.10 -7.24 17.94
N SER A 202 -11.79 -8.37 18.09
CA SER A 202 -11.14 -9.56 18.65
C SER A 202 -10.14 -10.14 17.66
N SER A 203 -9.22 -10.99 18.15
CA SER A 203 -8.26 -11.68 17.26
C SER A 203 -8.98 -12.49 16.19
N ASP A 204 -9.99 -13.24 16.60
CA ASP A 204 -10.77 -14.08 15.69
C ASP A 204 -11.51 -13.26 14.62
N ASP A 205 -12.10 -12.12 15.01
CA ASP A 205 -12.84 -11.27 14.07
C ASP A 205 -11.94 -10.72 12.95
N VAL A 206 -10.76 -10.21 13.29
CA VAL A 206 -9.86 -9.65 12.28
C VAL A 206 -9.24 -10.74 11.41
N GLN A 207 -8.92 -11.89 11.98
CA GLN A 207 -8.40 -13.06 11.26
C GLN A 207 -9.44 -13.59 10.27
N GLN A 208 -10.67 -13.78 10.72
CA GLN A 208 -11.78 -14.25 9.88
C GLN A 208 -12.14 -13.24 8.79
N LEU A 209 -12.23 -11.94 9.12
CA LEU A 209 -12.45 -10.87 8.16
C LEU A 209 -11.35 -10.86 7.08
N THR A 210 -10.10 -10.95 7.49
CA THR A 210 -8.95 -10.99 6.59
C THR A 210 -8.99 -12.21 5.67
N TYR A 211 -9.35 -13.38 6.21
CA TYR A 211 -9.53 -14.59 5.43
C TYR A 211 -10.62 -14.43 4.37
N TRP A 212 -11.78 -13.91 4.72
CA TRP A 212 -12.87 -13.69 3.76
C TRP A 212 -12.47 -12.71 2.66
N LEU A 213 -11.76 -11.63 2.99
CA LEU A 213 -11.27 -10.67 2.00
C LEU A 213 -10.25 -11.28 1.02
N CYS A 214 -9.55 -12.35 1.39
CA CYS A 214 -8.70 -13.10 0.46
C CYS A 214 -9.51 -13.95 -0.54
N HIS A 215 -10.82 -14.11 -0.33
CA HIS A 215 -11.69 -14.92 -1.18
C HIS A 215 -12.76 -14.10 -1.93
N THR A 216 -12.77 -12.79 -1.78
CA THR A 216 -13.70 -11.90 -2.51
C THR A 216 -13.25 -11.61 -3.94
N ASP A 217 -12.02 -11.93 -4.27
CA ASP A 217 -11.48 -11.94 -5.63
C ASP A 217 -10.92 -13.33 -5.98
N LYS A 218 -10.46 -13.50 -7.23
CA LYS A 218 -9.96 -14.78 -7.76
C LYS A 218 -8.77 -15.32 -6.96
N SER A 219 -9.04 -16.04 -5.88
CA SER A 219 -8.09 -16.91 -5.16
C SER A 219 -6.69 -16.29 -4.93
N VAL A 220 -6.62 -15.11 -4.35
CA VAL A 220 -5.36 -14.45 -4.01
C VAL A 220 -4.98 -14.69 -2.56
N SER A 221 -3.68 -14.70 -2.28
CA SER A 221 -3.15 -14.97 -0.94
C SER A 221 -3.20 -13.77 0.01
N ILE A 222 -3.67 -12.63 -0.46
CA ILE A 222 -3.76 -11.35 0.27
C ILE A 222 -5.18 -10.79 0.15
N PRO A 223 -5.63 -9.91 1.06
CA PRO A 223 -6.95 -9.29 0.97
C PRO A 223 -7.16 -8.56 -0.35
N SER A 224 -8.34 -8.69 -0.95
CA SER A 224 -8.66 -8.09 -2.26
C SER A 224 -8.39 -6.59 -2.35
N PRO A 225 -8.62 -5.72 -1.33
CA PRO A 225 -8.25 -4.32 -1.43
C PRO A 225 -6.74 -4.11 -1.70
N VAL A 226 -5.88 -4.95 -1.09
CA VAL A 226 -4.42 -4.88 -1.31
C VAL A 226 -4.06 -5.39 -2.69
N HIS A 227 -4.70 -6.47 -3.13
CA HIS A 227 -4.50 -7.00 -4.47
C HIS A 227 -4.88 -5.97 -5.53
N TYR A 228 -6.01 -5.30 -5.38
CA TYR A 228 -6.45 -4.23 -6.26
C TYR A 228 -5.49 -3.02 -6.25
N ALA A 229 -4.96 -2.64 -5.09
CA ALA A 229 -3.94 -1.60 -5.02
C ALA A 229 -2.67 -1.98 -5.79
N HIS A 230 -2.26 -3.26 -5.70
CA HIS A 230 -1.14 -3.78 -6.48
C HIS A 230 -1.41 -3.73 -7.98
N LEU A 231 -2.59 -4.18 -8.42
CA LEU A 231 -2.99 -4.11 -9.83
C LEU A 231 -3.06 -2.67 -10.35
N ALA A 232 -3.64 -1.74 -9.57
CA ALA A 232 -3.73 -0.33 -9.92
C ALA A 232 -2.33 0.30 -10.07
N ALA A 233 -1.43 0.05 -9.12
CA ALA A 233 -0.06 0.54 -9.19
C ALA A 233 0.73 -0.05 -10.36
N TYR A 234 0.50 -1.31 -10.69
CA TYR A 234 1.17 -1.97 -11.81
C TYR A 234 0.59 -1.50 -13.16
N GLY A 235 -0.75 -1.48 -13.30
CA GLY A 235 -1.44 -1.08 -14.52
C GLY A 235 -1.18 0.39 -14.89
N SER A 236 -1.03 1.25 -13.88
CA SER A 236 -0.75 2.68 -14.11
C SER A 236 0.59 2.95 -14.80
N ARG A 237 1.53 2.01 -14.77
CA ARG A 237 2.79 2.11 -15.53
C ARG A 237 2.61 2.12 -17.05
N ALA A 238 1.48 1.60 -17.52
CA ALA A 238 1.12 1.61 -18.94
C ALA A 238 0.41 2.92 -19.36
N LEU A 239 -0.04 3.71 -18.39
CA LEU A 239 -0.70 4.99 -18.67
C LEU A 239 0.37 6.03 -19.02
N LYS A 240 0.22 6.68 -20.17
CA LYS A 240 1.03 7.83 -20.56
C LYS A 240 0.40 9.09 -19.96
N PHE A 241 1.23 9.92 -19.34
CA PHE A 241 0.81 11.22 -18.80
C PHE A 241 1.18 12.31 -19.78
N ASP A 242 0.30 13.30 -19.96
CA ASP A 242 0.47 14.39 -20.94
C ASP A 242 1.69 15.30 -20.66
N ASP A 243 2.31 15.20 -19.49
CA ASP A 243 3.52 15.97 -19.17
C ASP A 243 4.77 15.52 -19.95
N ASP A 244 4.76 14.34 -20.58
CA ASP A 244 5.90 13.87 -21.39
C ASP A 244 6.01 14.60 -22.74
N ARG A 245 5.03 15.47 -23.09
CA ARG A 245 5.05 16.25 -24.32
C ARG A 245 5.79 17.59 -24.21
N GLU A 246 6.05 18.08 -22.99
CA GLU A 246 6.75 19.36 -22.79
C GLU A 246 8.26 19.20 -22.56
N SER A 247 8.77 17.97 -22.37
CA SER A 247 10.19 17.76 -22.08
C SER A 247 11.10 17.60 -23.31
N ASP A 248 10.53 17.57 -24.54
CA ASP A 248 11.31 17.41 -25.77
C ASP A 248 11.92 18.72 -26.30
N ASN A 249 11.71 19.87 -25.61
CA ASN A 249 12.27 21.16 -25.99
C ASN A 249 13.01 21.82 -24.81
N ILE A 250 14.10 21.21 -24.33
CA ILE A 250 15.06 21.91 -23.50
C ILE A 250 16.36 21.99 -24.28
N ASP A 251 16.58 23.15 -24.86
CA ASP A 251 17.85 23.55 -25.43
C ASP A 251 18.90 23.50 -24.31
N ASP A 252 20.03 22.84 -24.61
CA ASP A 252 21.25 22.85 -23.80
C ASP A 252 21.79 24.28 -23.67
N ASP A 253 21.52 24.94 -22.57
CA ASP A 253 22.30 26.12 -22.14
C ASP A 253 22.91 25.86 -20.77
N ASP A 254 24.23 25.64 -20.78
CA ASP A 254 25.11 25.50 -19.63
C ASP A 254 25.00 26.70 -18.67
N LYS A 255 24.61 26.42 -17.41
CA LYS A 255 24.95 27.33 -16.29
C LYS A 255 25.41 26.52 -15.09
N ASP A 256 26.69 26.79 -14.73
CA ASP A 256 27.36 26.34 -13.51
C ASP A 256 26.64 26.88 -12.25
N GLU A 257 26.03 26.00 -11.45
CA GLU A 257 25.59 26.31 -10.09
C GLU A 257 26.12 25.29 -9.09
N GLU A 258 26.59 25.78 -7.93
CA GLU A 258 27.24 25.02 -6.85
C GLU A 258 26.23 24.06 -6.15
N PRO A 259 26.70 22.94 -5.57
CA PRO A 259 25.83 21.91 -5.03
C PRO A 259 25.25 22.28 -3.66
N GLU A 260 23.95 22.50 -3.58
CA GLU A 260 23.21 22.62 -2.32
C GLU A 260 23.00 21.26 -1.64
N SER A 261 22.96 21.27 -0.31
CA SER A 261 22.78 20.10 0.54
C SER A 261 21.35 19.56 0.44
N TYR A 262 21.20 18.27 0.10
CA TYR A 262 19.90 17.61 -0.09
C TYR A 262 19.09 17.49 1.20
N SER A 263 17.93 18.12 1.23
CA SER A 263 16.89 17.88 2.23
C SER A 263 15.88 16.84 1.74
N MET A 264 15.19 16.20 2.68
CA MET A 264 14.11 15.24 2.38
C MET A 264 12.89 15.87 1.66
N GLU A 265 12.94 17.17 1.37
CA GLU A 265 11.87 17.96 0.77
C GLU A 265 11.83 17.85 -0.76
N ASP A 266 12.92 17.38 -1.41
CA ASP A 266 13.05 17.38 -2.88
C ASP A 266 12.32 16.24 -3.62
N ILE A 267 11.56 15.41 -2.93
CA ILE A 267 10.73 14.43 -3.60
C ILE A 267 9.44 15.10 -4.08
N LYS A 268 9.39 15.44 -5.35
CA LYS A 268 8.17 15.90 -5.99
C LYS A 268 7.19 14.74 -6.08
N THR A 269 6.05 14.88 -5.42
CA THR A 269 4.92 13.95 -5.52
C THR A 269 3.84 14.60 -6.36
N LYS A 270 3.23 13.86 -7.27
CA LYS A 270 2.13 14.35 -8.12
C LYS A 270 0.99 13.34 -8.06
N LEU A 271 -0.20 13.81 -7.68
CA LEU A 271 -1.42 13.02 -7.84
C LEU A 271 -1.70 12.82 -9.33
N MET A 272 -1.95 11.57 -9.69
CA MET A 272 -2.28 11.18 -11.06
C MET A 272 -3.77 11.38 -11.28
N ILE A 273 -4.12 12.20 -12.27
CA ILE A 273 -5.51 12.48 -12.65
C ILE A 273 -5.88 11.54 -13.80
N LEU A 274 -6.83 10.66 -13.55
CA LEU A 274 -7.41 9.79 -14.56
C LEU A 274 -8.58 10.49 -15.27
N ASP A 275 -8.94 10.01 -16.47
CA ASP A 275 -10.15 10.47 -17.15
C ASP A 275 -11.36 10.32 -16.20
N PRO A 276 -12.21 11.37 -16.06
CA PRO A 276 -13.38 11.32 -15.20
C PRO A 276 -14.32 10.15 -15.44
N LYS A 277 -14.34 9.60 -16.65
CA LYS A 277 -15.19 8.45 -17.01
C LYS A 277 -14.75 7.14 -16.38
N VAL A 278 -13.46 7.01 -16.03
CA VAL A 278 -12.88 5.77 -15.49
C VAL A 278 -12.34 5.94 -14.07
N THR A 279 -12.23 7.18 -13.59
CA THR A 279 -11.58 7.51 -12.31
C THR A 279 -12.15 6.74 -11.12
N ASP A 280 -13.47 6.53 -11.11
CA ASP A 280 -14.15 5.85 -10.02
C ASP A 280 -14.53 4.40 -10.37
N ASP A 281 -14.12 3.88 -11.52
CA ASP A 281 -14.36 2.51 -11.95
C ASP A 281 -13.17 1.59 -11.64
N MET A 282 -13.42 0.27 -11.71
CA MET A 282 -12.40 -0.76 -11.47
C MET A 282 -11.55 -1.01 -12.74
N TRP A 283 -10.98 0.03 -13.30
CA TRP A 283 -10.19 0.00 -14.55
C TRP A 283 -8.90 -0.84 -14.44
N PHE A 284 -8.50 -1.17 -13.24
CA PHE A 284 -7.27 -1.89 -12.93
C PHE A 284 -7.42 -3.42 -12.87
N ILE A 285 -8.62 -3.96 -13.12
CA ILE A 285 -8.92 -5.40 -13.15
C ILE A 285 -8.91 -5.94 -14.58
#